data_1a8c3fd202f84fcb9122e8efab5e6c0d
#
_entry.id   1a8c3fd202f84fcb9122e8efab5e6c0d
#
_cell.length_a   1.000
_cell.length_b   1.000
_cell.length_c   1.000
_cell.angle_alpha   90.00
_cell.angle_beta   90.00
_cell.angle_gamma   90.00
#
_symmetry.space_group_name_H-M   'P 1'
#
loop_
_entity.id
_entity.type
_entity.pdbx_description
1 polymer ?
#
loop_
_entity_poly.entity_id
_entity_poly.type
_entity_poly.pdbx_seq_one_letter_code
_entity_poly.pdbx_strand_id
1 'polypeptide(L)'
;MAQGRRVVITGLGTVSPNGNDVSSTWESIVNGQSGVELIEKFDTSEFTTKFGASVKDFDKNENIDPKDSRRLDPFIQFGLAATAEAIKDSGINLNDHDLDRIGVSIGSGIGGLETIEKNSLILKDKGPKRISPFFVPGSIINMASGTVAIKYGLRDLTYLWFQLVHLLVIVLGILQEVSLMEKSISW
;
A
#
# COMPACT_ATOMS: atom_id res chain seq x y z
N MET A 1 29.35 8.73 -22.08
CA MET A 1 28.05 8.74 -21.37
C MET A 1 27.81 7.35 -20.80
N ALA A 2 27.69 7.20 -19.48
CA ALA A 2 27.40 5.90 -18.88
C ALA A 2 26.00 5.47 -19.36
N GLN A 3 25.91 4.36 -20.07
CA GLN A 3 24.64 3.77 -20.48
C GLN A 3 23.95 3.26 -19.20
N GLY A 4 22.98 4.04 -18.70
CA GLY A 4 22.16 3.65 -17.55
C GLY A 4 21.43 2.33 -17.81
N ARG A 5 21.23 1.50 -16.79
CA ARG A 5 20.35 0.32 -16.90
C ARG A 5 18.94 0.79 -17.30
N ARG A 6 18.32 0.06 -18.21
CA ARG A 6 16.93 0.29 -18.58
C ARG A 6 16.02 -0.32 -17.52
N VAL A 7 15.17 0.51 -16.89
CA VAL A 7 14.13 0.08 -15.97
C VAL A 7 12.80 0.07 -16.72
N VAL A 8 12.01 -0.97 -16.52
CA VAL A 8 10.71 -1.15 -17.17
C VAL A 8 9.64 -1.49 -16.12
N ILE A 9 8.40 -1.07 -16.37
CA ILE A 9 7.23 -1.48 -15.60
C ILE A 9 6.72 -2.78 -16.23
N THR A 10 6.59 -3.83 -15.44
CA THR A 10 6.19 -5.17 -15.90
C THR A 10 4.79 -5.54 -15.49
N GLY A 11 4.22 -4.88 -14.48
CA GLY A 11 2.86 -5.14 -14.02
C GLY A 11 2.31 -3.96 -13.24
N LEU A 12 1.00 -3.82 -13.27
CA LEU A 12 0.25 -2.77 -12.60
C LEU A 12 -0.77 -3.38 -11.62
N GLY A 13 -1.04 -2.65 -10.54
CA GLY A 13 -2.10 -2.98 -9.60
C GLY A 13 -2.55 -1.72 -8.87
N THR A 14 -3.85 -1.61 -8.63
CA THR A 14 -4.42 -0.44 -7.97
C THR A 14 -5.66 -0.79 -7.14
N VAL A 15 -5.87 0.02 -6.11
CA VAL A 15 -7.14 0.12 -5.38
C VAL A 15 -7.45 1.60 -5.24
N SER A 16 -8.58 2.02 -5.76
CA SER A 16 -8.95 3.43 -5.81
C SER A 16 -10.44 3.63 -5.53
N PRO A 17 -10.89 4.87 -5.27
CA PRO A 17 -12.32 5.18 -5.19
C PRO A 17 -13.10 4.94 -6.50
N ASN A 18 -12.38 4.80 -7.61
CA ASN A 18 -12.94 4.57 -8.95
C ASN A 18 -13.01 3.08 -9.33
N GLY A 19 -12.31 2.20 -8.60
CA GLY A 19 -12.30 0.76 -8.84
C GLY A 19 -11.30 0.03 -7.94
N ASN A 20 -11.49 -1.25 -7.74
CA ASN A 20 -10.65 -2.10 -6.89
C ASN A 20 -9.58 -2.87 -7.67
N ASP A 21 -9.46 -2.63 -8.96
CA ASP A 21 -8.44 -3.15 -9.87
C ASP A 21 -8.11 -2.13 -10.97
N VAL A 22 -7.06 -2.41 -11.76
CA VAL A 22 -6.60 -1.52 -12.84
C VAL A 22 -7.66 -1.33 -13.91
N SER A 23 -8.35 -2.40 -14.30
CA SER A 23 -9.34 -2.37 -15.38
C SER A 23 -10.53 -1.49 -15.03
N SER A 24 -11.17 -1.72 -13.88
CA SER A 24 -12.33 -0.96 -13.42
C SER A 24 -11.97 0.50 -13.12
N THR A 25 -10.80 0.74 -12.53
CA THR A 25 -10.30 2.10 -12.30
C THR A 25 -10.10 2.85 -13.63
N TRP A 26 -9.46 2.21 -14.61
CA TRP A 26 -9.20 2.82 -15.91
C TRP A 26 -10.49 3.10 -16.70
N GLU A 27 -11.41 2.14 -16.73
CA GLU A 27 -12.73 2.32 -17.34
C GLU A 27 -13.50 3.50 -16.73
N SER A 28 -13.51 3.59 -15.42
CA SER A 28 -14.14 4.71 -14.69
C SER A 28 -13.51 6.06 -15.06
N ILE A 29 -12.17 6.13 -15.14
CA ILE A 29 -11.45 7.36 -15.51
C ILE A 29 -11.74 7.75 -16.96
N VAL A 30 -11.69 6.83 -17.90
CA VAL A 30 -11.96 7.08 -19.32
C VAL A 30 -13.40 7.56 -19.55
N ASN A 31 -14.34 7.04 -18.77
CA ASN A 31 -15.74 7.45 -18.81
C ASN A 31 -16.03 8.75 -18.04
N GLY A 32 -15.01 9.41 -17.46
CA GLY A 32 -15.15 10.65 -16.71
C GLY A 32 -15.92 10.50 -15.41
N GLN A 33 -16.00 9.29 -14.85
CA GLN A 33 -16.69 9.02 -13.59
C GLN A 33 -15.86 9.54 -12.42
N SER A 34 -16.51 10.23 -11.49
CA SER A 34 -15.87 10.71 -10.26
C SER A 34 -16.02 9.69 -9.15
N GLY A 35 -14.91 9.36 -8.47
CA GLY A 35 -14.95 8.59 -7.22
C GLY A 35 -15.30 9.43 -5.99
N VAL A 36 -15.51 10.74 -6.14
CA VAL A 36 -15.86 11.64 -5.04
C VAL A 36 -17.40 11.59 -4.80
N GLU A 37 -17.80 11.42 -3.55
CA GLU A 37 -19.18 11.36 -3.12
C GLU A 37 -19.35 11.93 -1.70
N LEU A 38 -20.59 12.01 -1.21
CA LEU A 38 -20.85 12.40 0.18
C LEU A 38 -20.25 11.35 1.14
N ILE A 39 -19.66 11.83 2.23
CA ILE A 39 -19.09 10.96 3.26
C ILE A 39 -20.25 10.38 4.09
N GLU A 40 -20.41 9.06 4.04
CA GLU A 40 -21.43 8.33 4.81
C GLU A 40 -20.83 7.51 5.97
N LYS A 41 -19.50 7.39 6.03
CA LYS A 41 -18.80 6.61 7.07
C LYS A 41 -18.99 7.15 8.49
N PHE A 42 -19.23 8.45 8.62
CA PHE A 42 -19.45 9.14 9.89
C PHE A 42 -20.31 10.39 9.70
N ASP A 43 -20.85 10.93 10.78
CA ASP A 43 -21.64 12.16 10.75
C ASP A 43 -20.76 13.37 10.39
N THR A 44 -21.08 14.02 9.28
CA THR A 44 -20.38 15.19 8.75
C THR A 44 -21.11 16.50 9.01
N SER A 45 -22.18 16.53 9.83
CA SER A 45 -23.01 17.71 10.07
C SER A 45 -22.21 18.91 10.55
N GLU A 46 -21.26 18.69 11.47
CA GLU A 46 -20.37 19.70 12.05
C GLU A 46 -19.14 20.05 11.17
N PHE A 47 -18.93 19.35 10.04
CA PHE A 47 -17.78 19.58 9.18
C PHE A 47 -18.11 20.53 8.03
N THR A 48 -17.15 21.37 7.64
CA THR A 48 -17.27 22.24 6.46
C THR A 48 -17.22 21.46 5.15
N THR A 49 -16.41 20.39 5.10
CA THR A 49 -16.32 19.48 3.96
C THR A 49 -17.14 18.23 4.24
N LYS A 50 -18.06 17.90 3.34
CA LYS A 50 -19.03 16.78 3.47
C LYS A 50 -18.85 15.71 2.40
N PHE A 51 -17.82 15.84 1.55
CA PHE A 51 -17.54 14.93 0.46
C PHE A 51 -16.09 14.45 0.51
N GLY A 52 -15.86 13.27 -0.03
CA GLY A 52 -14.54 12.65 -0.08
C GLY A 52 -14.53 11.51 -1.09
N ALA A 53 -13.37 10.93 -1.32
CA ALA A 53 -13.19 9.80 -2.21
C ALA A 53 -12.77 8.57 -1.37
N SER A 54 -13.72 7.69 -1.09
CA SER A 54 -13.49 6.46 -0.32
C SER A 54 -13.47 5.25 -1.25
N VAL A 55 -12.61 4.28 -0.95
CA VAL A 55 -12.65 2.96 -1.60
C VAL A 55 -13.95 2.26 -1.21
N LYS A 56 -14.67 1.72 -2.21
CA LYS A 56 -15.97 1.07 -2.08
C LYS A 56 -15.84 -0.42 -2.38
N ASP A 57 -16.72 -1.22 -1.78
CA ASP A 57 -16.90 -2.65 -2.07
C ASP A 57 -15.59 -3.46 -2.07
N PHE A 58 -14.59 -3.01 -1.29
CA PHE A 58 -13.31 -3.68 -1.19
C PHE A 58 -13.42 -5.00 -0.42
N ASP A 59 -13.21 -6.12 -1.11
CA ASP A 59 -13.12 -7.42 -0.46
C ASP A 59 -11.72 -7.64 0.11
N LYS A 60 -11.60 -7.36 1.41
CA LYS A 60 -10.35 -7.55 2.16
C LYS A 60 -9.91 -9.01 2.28
N ASN A 61 -10.76 -9.99 1.99
CA ASN A 61 -10.44 -11.42 2.12
C ASN A 61 -10.02 -12.05 0.79
N GLU A 62 -10.17 -11.38 -0.32
CA GLU A 62 -9.75 -11.90 -1.62
C GLU A 62 -8.24 -12.20 -1.68
N ASN A 63 -7.43 -11.26 -1.17
CA ASN A 63 -5.97 -11.34 -1.26
C ASN A 63 -5.27 -11.42 0.10
N ILE A 64 -6.01 -11.46 1.22
CA ILE A 64 -5.46 -11.39 2.58
C ILE A 64 -6.14 -12.46 3.44
N ASP A 65 -5.33 -13.19 4.23
CA ASP A 65 -5.89 -14.13 5.20
C ASP A 65 -6.89 -13.42 6.14
N PRO A 66 -8.07 -14.00 6.42
CA PRO A 66 -9.07 -13.37 7.29
C PRO A 66 -8.59 -13.05 8.71
N LYS A 67 -7.54 -13.72 9.22
CA LYS A 67 -6.93 -13.37 10.50
C LYS A 67 -6.09 -12.09 10.39
N ASP A 68 -5.36 -11.95 9.29
CA ASP A 68 -4.50 -10.79 9.06
C ASP A 68 -5.34 -9.57 8.67
N SER A 69 -6.39 -9.73 7.88
CA SER A 69 -7.29 -8.63 7.51
C SER A 69 -7.94 -7.94 8.73
N ARG A 70 -8.07 -8.64 9.86
CA ARG A 70 -8.59 -8.05 11.11
C ARG A 70 -7.54 -7.32 11.95
N ARG A 71 -6.26 -7.50 11.64
CA ARG A 71 -5.12 -6.96 12.39
C ARG A 71 -4.42 -5.81 11.67
N LEU A 72 -4.61 -5.73 10.36
CA LEU A 72 -3.99 -4.75 9.49
C LEU A 72 -4.93 -3.58 9.23
N ASP A 73 -4.40 -2.37 9.30
CA ASP A 73 -5.15 -1.17 8.92
C ASP A 73 -5.46 -1.18 7.40
N PRO A 74 -6.54 -0.54 6.95
CA PRO A 74 -6.94 -0.49 5.54
C PRO A 74 -5.82 -0.10 4.57
N PHE A 75 -4.91 0.82 4.93
CA PHE A 75 -3.83 1.22 4.02
C PHE A 75 -2.88 0.06 3.69
N ILE A 76 -2.60 -0.85 4.65
CA ILE A 76 -1.80 -2.05 4.41
C ILE A 76 -2.58 -3.03 3.54
N GLN A 77 -3.89 -3.17 3.78
CA GLN A 77 -4.75 -4.06 3.00
C GLN A 77 -4.82 -3.63 1.53
N PHE A 78 -4.96 -2.32 1.26
CA PHE A 78 -4.93 -1.77 -0.10
C PHE A 78 -3.57 -2.01 -0.78
N GLY A 79 -2.46 -1.79 -0.05
CA GLY A 79 -1.12 -2.08 -0.56
C GLY A 79 -0.92 -3.55 -0.92
N LEU A 80 -1.44 -4.47 -0.10
CA LEU A 80 -1.39 -5.92 -0.38
C LEU A 80 -2.22 -6.31 -1.60
N ALA A 81 -3.42 -5.76 -1.75
CA ALA A 81 -4.30 -6.05 -2.89
C ALA A 81 -3.70 -5.53 -4.20
N ALA A 82 -3.27 -4.27 -4.23
CA ALA A 82 -2.60 -3.70 -5.41
C ALA A 82 -1.30 -4.45 -5.77
N THR A 83 -0.52 -4.89 -4.76
CA THR A 83 0.68 -5.70 -5.01
C THR A 83 0.32 -7.07 -5.59
N ALA A 84 -0.74 -7.71 -5.09
CA ALA A 84 -1.18 -9.02 -5.61
C ALA A 84 -1.59 -8.93 -7.08
N GLU A 85 -2.33 -7.87 -7.45
CA GLU A 85 -2.70 -7.60 -8.83
C GLU A 85 -1.46 -7.33 -9.71
N ALA A 86 -0.53 -6.47 -9.26
CA ALA A 86 0.68 -6.14 -10.01
C ALA A 86 1.58 -7.37 -10.25
N ILE A 87 1.73 -8.27 -9.27
CA ILE A 87 2.46 -9.52 -9.41
C ILE A 87 1.78 -10.42 -10.45
N LYS A 88 0.44 -10.53 -10.38
CA LYS A 88 -0.34 -11.32 -11.33
C LYS A 88 -0.24 -10.76 -12.75
N ASP A 89 -0.38 -9.44 -12.90
CA ASP A 89 -0.30 -8.74 -14.19
C ASP A 89 1.09 -8.88 -14.83
N SER A 90 2.15 -8.81 -14.03
CA SER A 90 3.54 -8.98 -14.50
C SER A 90 3.84 -10.37 -15.04
N GLY A 91 3.04 -11.38 -14.70
CA GLY A 91 3.28 -12.77 -15.04
C GLY A 91 4.52 -13.39 -14.36
N ILE A 92 5.12 -12.71 -13.38
CA ILE A 92 6.31 -13.21 -12.68
C ILE A 92 5.96 -14.44 -11.83
N ASN A 93 6.69 -15.52 -12.01
CA ASN A 93 6.65 -16.64 -11.09
C ASN A 93 7.78 -16.50 -10.08
N LEU A 94 7.45 -16.11 -8.86
CA LEU A 94 8.43 -15.84 -7.80
C LEU A 94 9.28 -17.08 -7.44
N ASN A 95 8.81 -18.30 -7.72
CA ASN A 95 9.57 -19.52 -7.48
C ASN A 95 10.75 -19.71 -8.45
N ASP A 96 10.73 -19.01 -9.59
CA ASP A 96 11.77 -19.09 -10.62
C ASP A 96 12.85 -18.00 -10.44
N HIS A 97 12.71 -17.17 -9.40
CA HIS A 97 13.58 -16.04 -9.15
C HIS A 97 14.29 -16.12 -7.79
N ASP A 98 15.44 -15.49 -7.71
CA ASP A 98 16.15 -15.28 -6.46
C ASP A 98 15.46 -14.19 -5.64
N LEU A 99 14.75 -14.59 -4.59
CA LEU A 99 14.00 -13.69 -3.72
C LEU A 99 14.90 -12.76 -2.89
N ASP A 100 16.21 -13.06 -2.80
CA ASP A 100 17.20 -12.18 -2.18
C ASP A 100 17.55 -10.97 -3.09
N ARG A 101 17.02 -10.93 -4.32
CA ARG A 101 17.20 -9.84 -5.29
C ARG A 101 15.91 -9.10 -5.63
N ILE A 102 14.84 -9.36 -4.89
CA ILE A 102 13.55 -8.70 -5.07
C ILE A 102 13.22 -7.92 -3.80
N GLY A 103 13.27 -6.60 -3.92
CA GLY A 103 12.95 -5.67 -2.85
C GLY A 103 11.52 -5.14 -2.93
N VAL A 104 11.11 -4.46 -1.86
CA VAL A 104 9.77 -3.83 -1.76
C VAL A 104 9.93 -2.36 -1.38
N SER A 105 9.27 -1.49 -2.14
CA SER A 105 9.24 -0.06 -1.85
C SER A 105 7.80 0.44 -1.88
N ILE A 106 7.23 0.71 -0.70
CA ILE A 106 5.87 1.24 -0.54
C ILE A 106 5.92 2.43 0.39
N GLY A 107 5.31 3.54 -0.01
CA GLY A 107 5.19 4.71 0.82
C GLY A 107 3.76 4.93 1.34
N SER A 108 3.65 5.65 2.45
CA SER A 108 2.39 6.08 3.01
C SER A 108 2.55 7.46 3.65
N GLY A 109 1.52 8.31 3.55
CA GLY A 109 1.55 9.65 4.12
C GLY A 109 1.37 9.69 5.63
N ILE A 110 0.50 8.83 6.18
CA ILE A 110 0.13 8.87 7.61
C ILE A 110 0.21 7.47 8.24
N GLY A 111 -0.06 6.42 7.48
CA GLY A 111 -0.20 5.06 8.01
C GLY A 111 -1.61 4.78 8.52
N GLY A 112 -1.72 3.98 9.58
CA GLY A 112 -2.96 3.46 10.12
C GLY A 112 -3.73 4.41 11.01
N LEU A 113 -4.26 5.50 10.46
CA LEU A 113 -4.99 6.51 11.22
C LEU A 113 -6.24 5.92 11.92
N GLU A 114 -6.99 5.07 11.23
CA GLU A 114 -8.17 4.40 11.80
C GLU A 114 -7.79 3.51 13.00
N THR A 115 -6.70 2.77 12.86
CA THR A 115 -6.18 1.91 13.94
C THR A 115 -5.68 2.73 15.14
N ILE A 116 -5.05 3.89 14.88
CA ILE A 116 -4.58 4.81 15.94
C ILE A 116 -5.77 5.38 16.70
N GLU A 117 -6.76 5.93 16.01
CA GLU A 117 -7.98 6.48 16.63
C GLU A 117 -8.70 5.44 17.47
N LYS A 118 -8.97 4.27 16.91
CA LYS A 118 -9.64 3.17 17.59
C LYS A 118 -8.92 2.76 18.88
N ASN A 119 -7.60 2.61 18.86
CA ASN A 119 -6.83 2.24 20.05
C ASN A 119 -6.73 3.39 21.05
N SER A 120 -6.74 4.64 20.62
CA SER A 120 -6.81 5.82 21.50
C SER A 120 -8.13 5.84 22.29
N LEU A 121 -9.25 5.58 21.63
CA LEU A 121 -10.56 5.46 22.29
C LEU A 121 -10.60 4.27 23.25
N ILE A 122 -10.07 3.10 22.86
CA ILE A 122 -9.97 1.93 23.75
C ILE A 122 -9.12 2.24 24.98
N LEU A 123 -8.00 2.94 24.82
CA LEU A 123 -7.15 3.35 25.94
C LEU A 123 -7.91 4.23 26.92
N LYS A 124 -8.64 5.22 26.41
CA LYS A 124 -9.43 6.15 27.20
C LYS A 124 -10.56 5.44 27.98
N ASP A 125 -11.30 4.56 27.29
CA ASP A 125 -12.53 3.99 27.85
C ASP A 125 -12.30 2.71 28.65
N LYS A 126 -11.31 1.90 28.26
CA LYS A 126 -11.10 0.53 28.80
C LYS A 126 -9.72 0.30 29.41
N GLY A 127 -8.85 1.30 29.32
CA GLY A 127 -7.49 1.27 29.89
C GLY A 127 -6.47 0.48 29.06
N PRO A 128 -5.18 0.52 29.45
CA PRO A 128 -4.05 0.04 28.65
C PRO A 128 -4.06 -1.49 28.41
N LYS A 129 -4.67 -2.26 29.31
CA LYS A 129 -4.74 -3.74 29.17
C LYS A 129 -5.62 -4.21 28.00
N ARG A 130 -6.39 -3.32 27.39
CA ARG A 130 -7.30 -3.60 26.27
C ARG A 130 -6.78 -3.16 24.92
N ILE A 131 -5.62 -2.51 24.87
CA ILE A 131 -4.97 -2.16 23.62
C ILE A 131 -4.53 -3.43 22.90
N SER A 132 -4.77 -3.47 21.58
CA SER A 132 -4.37 -4.60 20.75
C SER A 132 -2.83 -4.76 20.73
N PRO A 133 -2.27 -5.96 20.89
CA PRO A 133 -0.86 -6.21 20.65
C PRO A 133 -0.44 -5.97 19.19
N PHE A 134 -1.42 -5.95 18.28
CA PHE A 134 -1.22 -5.62 16.85
C PHE A 134 -1.38 -4.13 16.56
N PHE A 135 -1.56 -3.27 17.58
CA PHE A 135 -1.70 -1.83 17.38
C PHE A 135 -0.52 -1.24 16.62
N VAL A 136 0.70 -1.45 17.10
CA VAL A 136 1.90 -0.91 16.45
C VAL A 136 2.11 -1.53 15.07
N PRO A 137 2.24 -2.86 14.91
CA PRO A 137 2.48 -3.45 13.59
C PRO A 137 1.32 -3.25 12.59
N GLY A 138 0.10 -3.01 13.07
CA GLY A 138 -1.04 -2.72 12.20
C GLY A 138 -1.15 -1.27 11.76
N SER A 139 -0.41 -0.33 12.38
CA SER A 139 -0.58 1.11 12.13
C SER A 139 0.65 1.82 11.57
N ILE A 140 1.87 1.32 11.81
CA ILE A 140 3.08 1.99 11.34
C ILE A 140 3.29 1.82 9.83
N ILE A 141 3.78 2.90 9.20
CA ILE A 141 3.82 3.00 7.73
C ILE A 141 4.73 1.96 7.06
N ASN A 142 5.85 1.57 7.68
CA ASN A 142 6.77 0.58 7.14
C ASN A 142 6.18 -0.84 7.07
N MET A 143 5.07 -1.09 7.77
CA MET A 143 4.44 -2.40 7.73
C MET A 143 3.69 -2.67 6.42
N ALA A 144 3.42 -1.66 5.59
CA ALA A 144 2.92 -1.91 4.25
C ALA A 144 3.95 -2.69 3.41
N SER A 145 5.18 -2.18 3.31
CA SER A 145 6.27 -2.89 2.62
C SER A 145 6.72 -4.16 3.36
N GLY A 146 6.81 -4.11 4.69
CA GLY A 146 7.17 -5.27 5.51
C GLY A 146 6.17 -6.43 5.37
N THR A 147 4.87 -6.17 5.35
CA THR A 147 3.85 -7.22 5.20
C THR A 147 3.87 -7.83 3.79
N VAL A 148 4.10 -7.01 2.75
CA VAL A 148 4.31 -7.52 1.38
C VAL A 148 5.54 -8.42 1.32
N ALA A 149 6.68 -7.97 1.86
CA ALA A 149 7.92 -8.74 1.89
C ALA A 149 7.73 -10.09 2.60
N ILE A 150 7.07 -10.10 3.76
CA ILE A 150 6.77 -11.33 4.51
C ILE A 150 5.86 -12.26 3.71
N LYS A 151 4.78 -11.71 3.12
CA LYS A 151 3.79 -12.51 2.39
C LYS A 151 4.38 -13.24 1.19
N TYR A 152 5.27 -12.59 0.45
CA TYR A 152 5.87 -13.13 -0.77
C TYR A 152 7.29 -13.68 -0.57
N GLY A 153 7.83 -13.61 0.64
CA GLY A 153 9.18 -14.11 0.97
C GLY A 153 10.31 -13.28 0.35
N LEU A 154 10.06 -12.00 0.03
CA LEU A 154 11.04 -11.10 -0.60
C LEU A 154 12.06 -10.64 0.43
N ARG A 155 13.36 -10.71 0.10
CA ARG A 155 14.43 -10.54 1.10
C ARG A 155 15.48 -9.49 0.73
N ASP A 156 15.32 -8.81 -0.39
CA ASP A 156 16.16 -7.65 -0.74
C ASP A 156 15.69 -6.39 0.01
N LEU A 157 16.33 -5.27 -0.25
CA LEU A 157 16.09 -4.00 0.41
C LEU A 157 14.60 -3.65 0.46
N THR A 158 14.12 -3.43 1.67
CA THR A 158 12.74 -2.98 1.91
C THR A 158 12.77 -1.52 2.32
N TYR A 159 12.31 -0.64 1.44
CA TYR A 159 12.29 0.80 1.67
C TYR A 159 10.91 1.29 2.05
N LEU A 160 10.90 2.28 2.93
CA LEU A 160 9.74 3.06 3.29
C LEU A 160 9.99 4.51 2.94
N TRP A 161 9.00 5.12 2.28
CA TRP A 161 9.00 6.57 2.03
C TRP A 161 7.84 7.23 2.75
N PHE A 162 8.19 8.25 3.54
CA PHE A 162 7.21 9.12 4.15
C PHE A 162 7.07 10.38 3.29
N GLN A 163 6.04 10.43 2.43
CA GLN A 163 5.71 11.66 1.70
C GLN A 163 4.23 11.73 1.33
N LEU A 164 3.62 12.89 1.59
CA LEU A 164 2.20 13.11 1.35
C LEU A 164 1.83 13.36 -0.11
N VAL A 165 2.72 13.91 -0.94
CA VAL A 165 2.32 14.49 -2.26
C VAL A 165 3.17 14.05 -3.46
N HIS A 166 4.41 13.61 -3.29
CA HIS A 166 5.33 13.35 -4.41
C HIS A 166 5.77 11.88 -4.52
N LEU A 167 5.00 10.96 -3.96
CA LEU A 167 5.41 9.56 -3.75
C LEU A 167 5.84 8.84 -5.03
N LEU A 168 5.07 8.98 -6.12
CA LEU A 168 5.34 8.26 -7.37
C LEU A 168 6.67 8.67 -8.02
N VAL A 169 6.94 9.97 -8.08
CA VAL A 169 8.14 10.51 -8.75
C VAL A 169 9.42 10.12 -7.99
N ILE A 170 9.36 10.12 -6.66
CA ILE A 170 10.52 9.76 -5.83
C ILE A 170 10.79 8.25 -5.87
N VAL A 171 9.76 7.41 -5.82
CA VAL A 171 9.93 5.94 -5.93
C VAL A 171 10.58 5.56 -7.26
N LEU A 172 10.18 6.17 -8.37
CA LEU A 172 10.81 5.95 -9.67
C LEU A 172 12.26 6.46 -9.71
N GLY A 173 12.55 7.62 -9.12
CA GLY A 173 13.91 8.16 -9.02
C GLY A 173 14.84 7.26 -8.22
N ILE A 174 14.37 6.70 -7.12
CA ILE A 174 15.18 5.83 -6.25
C ILE A 174 15.39 4.45 -6.86
N LEU A 175 14.42 3.86 -7.51
CA LEU A 175 14.62 2.62 -8.27
C LEU A 175 15.74 2.79 -9.30
N GLN A 176 15.86 3.97 -9.91
CA GLN A 176 16.96 4.31 -10.79
C GLN A 176 18.28 4.42 -10.03
N GLU A 177 18.33 5.06 -8.85
CA GLU A 177 19.52 5.19 -8.03
C GLU A 177 19.99 3.84 -7.45
N VAL A 178 19.09 3.02 -6.93
CA VAL A 178 19.41 1.65 -6.47
C VAL A 178 19.98 0.82 -7.60
N SER A 179 19.40 0.90 -8.80
CA SER A 179 19.97 0.25 -10.01
C SER A 179 21.38 0.75 -10.38
N LEU A 180 21.73 1.99 -10.03
CA LEU A 180 23.07 2.55 -10.23
C LEU A 180 24.04 2.13 -9.12
N MET A 181 23.58 2.03 -7.87
CA MET A 181 24.40 1.60 -6.72
C MET A 181 24.85 0.13 -6.85
N GLU A 182 24.00 -0.78 -7.34
CA GLU A 182 24.41 -2.17 -7.60
C GLU A 182 25.59 -2.30 -8.56
N LYS A 183 25.80 -1.32 -9.45
CA LYS A 183 27.01 -1.28 -10.31
C LYS A 183 28.29 -0.94 -9.56
N SER A 184 28.20 -0.24 -8.41
CA SER A 184 29.36 0.16 -7.64
C SER A 184 29.80 -0.90 -6.62
N ILE A 185 29.00 -1.94 -6.41
CA ILE A 185 29.24 -3.02 -5.43
C ILE A 185 29.66 -4.34 -6.13
N SER A 186 29.65 -4.42 -7.45
CA SER A 186 30.21 -5.58 -8.17
C SER A 186 31.74 -5.55 -8.08
N TRP A 187 32.29 -6.35 -7.17
CA TRP A 187 33.69 -6.72 -7.02
C TRP A 187 34.12 -7.66 -8.14
#